data_9bf2934ddaaea9d07f4ab13c4b563239
#
_entry.id   9bf2934ddaaea9d07f4ab13c4b563239
#
_cell.length_a   1.000
_cell.length_b   1.000
_cell.length_c   1.000
_cell.angle_alpha   90.00
_cell.angle_beta   90.00
_cell.angle_gamma   90.00
#
_symmetry.space_group_name_H-M   'P 1'
#
loop_
_entity.id
_entity.type
_entity.pdbx_description
1 polymer ?
#
loop_
_entity_poly.entity_id
_entity_poly.type
_entity_poly.pdbx_seq_one_letter_code
_entity_poly.pdbx_strand_id
1 'polypeptide(L)'
;LKRFVKIAGEMISLVAIEDILTSHYPADDNGPVVAVEAASADSNPELVLFSRIELEREKINTLIREGGLSGLHNIKRVERIDLIPVLGTGKTDYKSLRAQLQA
;
A
#
# COMPACT_ATOMS: atom_id res chain seq x y z
N LEU A 1 5.76 -5.07 -13.52
CA LEU A 1 4.38 -5.53 -13.55
C LEU A 1 3.45 -4.48 -12.97
N LYS A 2 2.35 -4.26 -13.66
CA LYS A 2 1.36 -3.31 -13.20
C LYS A 2 0.47 -3.96 -12.16
N ARG A 3 0.26 -3.27 -11.06
CA ARG A 3 -0.56 -3.76 -9.96
C ARG A 3 -1.80 -2.89 -9.89
N PHE A 4 -2.92 -3.44 -10.35
CA PHE A 4 -4.20 -2.73 -10.37
C PHE A 4 -5.25 -3.52 -9.59
N VAL A 5 -6.20 -2.80 -9.02
CA VAL A 5 -7.38 -3.39 -8.40
C VAL A 5 -8.59 -2.59 -8.88
N LYS A 6 -9.72 -3.27 -9.05
CA LYS A 6 -10.94 -2.61 -9.50
C LYS A 6 -11.77 -2.21 -8.30
N ILE A 7 -12.02 -0.91 -8.15
CA ILE A 7 -12.82 -0.38 -7.05
C ILE A 7 -13.90 0.53 -7.66
N ALA A 8 -15.14 0.25 -7.35
CA ALA A 8 -16.27 1.04 -7.83
C ALA A 8 -16.25 1.21 -9.35
N GLY A 9 -15.85 0.16 -10.07
CA GLY A 9 -15.81 0.18 -11.53
C GLY A 9 -14.57 0.80 -12.13
N GLU A 10 -13.64 1.32 -11.32
CA GLU A 10 -12.44 1.97 -11.83
C GLU A 10 -11.20 1.15 -11.50
N MET A 11 -10.25 1.18 -12.42
CA MET A 11 -8.95 0.52 -12.21
C MET A 11 -8.04 1.42 -11.39
N ILE A 12 -7.70 0.97 -10.19
CA ILE A 12 -6.88 1.73 -9.26
C ILE A 12 -5.47 1.18 -9.27
N SER A 13 -4.48 2.04 -9.53
CA SER A 13 -3.09 1.64 -9.58
C SER A 13 -2.49 1.64 -8.18
N LEU A 14 -2.13 0.47 -7.68
CA LEU A 14 -1.44 0.37 -6.38
C LEU A 14 -0.06 0.99 -6.46
N VAL A 15 0.59 0.91 -7.62
CA VAL A 15 1.91 1.52 -7.82
C VAL A 15 1.83 3.05 -7.68
N ALA A 16 0.79 3.66 -8.25
CA ALA A 16 0.63 5.12 -8.17
C ALA A 16 0.49 5.57 -6.72
N ILE A 17 -0.29 4.85 -5.93
CA ILE A 17 -0.46 5.16 -4.50
C ILE A 17 0.88 5.00 -3.78
N GLU A 18 1.55 3.87 -4.00
CA GLU A 18 2.78 3.55 -3.31
C GLU A 18 3.90 4.51 -3.67
N ASP A 19 3.96 4.97 -4.92
CA ASP A 19 4.98 5.92 -5.33
C ASP A 19 4.85 7.25 -4.57
N ILE A 20 3.63 7.71 -4.38
CA ILE A 20 3.40 8.94 -3.61
C ILE A 20 3.89 8.74 -2.18
N LEU A 21 3.50 7.62 -1.56
CA LEU A 21 3.87 7.38 -0.17
C LEU A 21 5.37 7.13 0.01
N THR A 22 5.99 6.44 -0.94
CA THR A 22 7.43 6.20 -0.89
C THR A 22 8.22 7.51 -1.02
N SER A 23 7.70 8.49 -1.73
CA SER A 23 8.37 9.78 -1.83
C SER A 23 8.40 10.50 -0.49
N HIS A 24 7.44 10.25 0.38
CA HIS A 24 7.39 10.82 1.73
C HIS A 24 8.10 9.93 2.76
N TYR A 25 8.09 8.62 2.54
CA TYR A 25 8.67 7.63 3.46
C TYR A 25 9.56 6.67 2.68
N PRO A 26 10.74 7.17 2.26
CA PRO A 26 11.62 6.35 1.39
C PRO A 26 12.23 5.16 2.13
N ALA A 27 12.65 4.18 1.35
CA ALA A 27 13.36 3.02 1.89
C ALA A 27 14.62 3.45 2.62
N ASP A 28 15.01 2.66 3.60
CA ASP A 28 16.25 2.89 4.36
C ASP A 28 17.09 1.61 4.35
N ASP A 29 18.09 1.54 5.24
CA ASP A 29 19.00 0.39 5.28
C ASP A 29 18.29 -0.92 5.60
N ASN A 30 17.11 -0.85 6.21
CA ASN A 30 16.33 -2.03 6.56
C ASN A 30 15.25 -2.34 5.52
N GLY A 31 15.29 -1.69 4.37
CA GLY A 31 14.39 -1.96 3.26
C GLY A 31 13.25 -0.95 3.14
N PRO A 32 12.18 -1.34 2.43
CA PRO A 32 11.04 -0.45 2.27
C PRO A 32 10.40 -0.10 3.62
N VAL A 33 9.91 1.13 3.74
CA VAL A 33 9.21 1.59 4.94
C VAL A 33 7.71 1.38 4.79
N VAL A 34 7.20 1.50 3.56
CA VAL A 34 5.76 1.36 3.29
C VAL A 34 5.54 0.46 2.09
N ALA A 35 4.38 -0.18 2.05
CA ALA A 35 3.95 -0.98 0.91
C ALA A 35 2.42 -1.02 0.89
N VAL A 36 1.85 -0.97 -0.31
CA VAL A 36 0.39 -0.94 -0.49
C VAL A 36 -0.05 -2.27 -1.10
N GLU A 37 -1.11 -2.83 -0.55
CA GLU A 37 -1.73 -4.02 -1.11
C GLU A 37 -3.24 -3.93 -0.94
N ALA A 38 -3.97 -4.78 -1.63
CA ALA A 38 -5.41 -4.82 -1.54
C ALA A 38 -5.87 -6.10 -0.87
N ALA A 39 -6.70 -5.96 0.16
CA ALA A 39 -7.37 -7.10 0.77
C ALA A 39 -8.58 -7.43 -0.09
N SER A 40 -8.63 -8.66 -0.58
CA SER A 40 -9.75 -9.10 -1.41
C SER A 40 -10.85 -9.61 -0.48
N ALA A 41 -11.86 -8.77 -0.28
CA ALA A 41 -13.04 -9.18 0.46
C ALA A 41 -14.19 -9.19 -0.53
N ASP A 42 -14.47 -10.36 -1.10
CA ASP A 42 -15.54 -10.55 -2.08
C ASP A 42 -15.36 -9.62 -3.29
N SER A 43 -16.36 -8.78 -3.56
CA SER A 43 -16.33 -7.88 -4.68
C SER A 43 -15.93 -6.46 -4.29
N ASN A 44 -15.48 -6.27 -3.04
CA ASN A 44 -15.20 -4.93 -2.52
C ASN A 44 -13.82 -4.88 -1.87
N PRO A 45 -12.75 -4.82 -2.68
CA PRO A 45 -11.39 -4.83 -2.13
C PRO A 45 -11.10 -3.59 -1.29
N GLU A 46 -10.32 -3.78 -0.23
CA GLU A 46 -9.87 -2.70 0.64
C GLU A 46 -8.40 -2.44 0.42
N LEU A 47 -8.03 -1.17 0.31
CA LEU A 47 -6.63 -0.78 0.20
C LEU A 47 -6.01 -0.74 1.59
N VAL A 48 -4.89 -1.46 1.75
CA VAL A 48 -4.18 -1.58 3.02
C VAL A 48 -2.77 -1.07 2.86
N LEU A 49 -2.34 -0.23 3.79
CA LEU A 49 -0.96 0.23 3.85
C LEU A 49 -0.22 -0.52 4.94
N PHE A 50 0.84 -1.23 4.55
CA PHE A 50 1.77 -1.81 5.51
C PHE A 50 2.86 -0.79 5.80
N SER A 51 3.22 -0.63 7.06
CA SER A 51 4.23 0.36 7.44
C SER A 51 5.08 -0.15 8.58
N ARG A 52 6.37 0.14 8.51
CA ARG A 52 7.29 -0.15 9.61
C ARG A 52 7.21 0.89 10.73
N ILE A 53 6.60 2.05 10.44
CA ILE A 53 6.47 3.13 11.41
C ILE A 53 5.00 3.44 11.66
N GLU A 54 4.72 4.10 12.77
CA GLU A 54 3.34 4.51 13.08
C GLU A 54 2.91 5.60 12.13
N LEU A 55 1.84 5.35 11.40
CA LEU A 55 1.26 6.31 10.47
C LEU A 55 -0.24 6.33 10.65
N GLU A 56 -0.81 7.52 10.60
CA GLU A 56 -2.26 7.68 10.73
C GLU A 56 -2.91 7.67 9.35
N ARG A 57 -4.01 6.94 9.25
CA ARG A 57 -4.73 6.78 7.99
C ARG A 57 -5.12 8.12 7.38
N GLU A 58 -5.59 9.06 8.20
CA GLU A 58 -6.02 10.36 7.68
C GLU A 58 -4.87 11.14 7.05
N LYS A 59 -3.71 11.11 7.70
CA LYS A 59 -2.52 11.77 7.16
C LYS A 59 -2.13 11.15 5.83
N ILE A 60 -2.14 9.82 5.77
CA ILE A 60 -1.79 9.09 4.56
C ILE A 60 -2.74 9.46 3.42
N ASN A 61 -4.03 9.48 3.69
CA ASN A 61 -5.01 9.79 2.65
C ASN A 61 -4.92 11.24 2.19
N THR A 62 -4.52 12.15 3.07
CA THR A 62 -4.26 13.53 2.68
C THR A 62 -3.09 13.60 1.69
N LEU A 63 -2.00 12.86 1.98
CA LEU A 63 -0.85 12.82 1.07
C LEU A 63 -1.24 12.27 -0.29
N ILE A 64 -2.07 11.22 -0.32
CA ILE A 64 -2.52 10.62 -1.57
C ILE A 64 -3.31 11.63 -2.39
N ARG A 65 -4.23 12.36 -1.74
CA ARG A 65 -5.03 13.39 -2.41
C ARG A 65 -4.18 14.54 -2.92
N GLU A 66 -3.23 14.98 -2.11
CA GLU A 66 -2.32 16.05 -2.51
C GLU A 66 -1.44 15.60 -3.67
N GLY A 67 -1.21 14.31 -3.79
CA GLY A 67 -0.48 13.75 -4.93
C GLY A 67 -1.30 13.65 -6.21
N GLY A 68 -2.57 14.05 -6.17
CA GLY A 68 -3.42 14.13 -7.35
C GLY A 68 -4.36 12.94 -7.57
N LEU A 69 -4.45 12.02 -6.62
CA LEU A 69 -5.32 10.85 -6.79
C LEU A 69 -6.68 11.09 -6.13
N SER A 70 -7.69 10.37 -6.61
CA SER A 70 -9.07 10.52 -6.15
C SER A 70 -9.31 9.80 -4.82
N GLY A 71 -10.50 10.01 -4.24
CA GLY A 71 -10.91 9.34 -3.01
C GLY A 71 -11.00 7.83 -3.13
N LEU A 72 -11.13 7.29 -4.34
CA LEU A 72 -11.12 5.84 -4.54
C LEU A 72 -9.77 5.23 -4.21
N HIS A 73 -8.72 6.04 -4.17
CA HIS A 73 -7.36 5.61 -3.84
C HIS A 73 -7.09 5.66 -2.33
N ASN A 74 -8.10 5.96 -1.51
CA ASN A 74 -7.89 6.07 -0.07
C ASN A 74 -7.55 4.74 0.55
N ILE A 75 -6.56 4.77 1.46
CA ILE A 75 -6.22 3.63 2.29
C ILE A 75 -7.34 3.44 3.32
N LYS A 76 -7.80 2.20 3.48
CA LYS A 76 -8.86 1.87 4.43
C LYS A 76 -8.31 1.50 5.80
N ARG A 77 -7.12 0.91 5.85
CA ARG A 77 -6.49 0.61 7.12
C ARG A 77 -4.98 0.58 6.98
N VAL A 78 -4.31 0.86 8.09
CA VAL A 78 -2.84 0.83 8.17
C VAL A 78 -2.46 -0.33 9.08
N GLU A 79 -1.58 -1.21 8.58
CA GLU A 79 -1.06 -2.33 9.34
C GLU A 79 0.39 -2.07 9.67
N ARG A 80 0.69 -1.93 10.94
CA ARG A 80 2.06 -1.73 11.42
C ARG A 80 2.76 -3.09 11.51
N ILE A 81 3.88 -3.25 10.81
CA ILE A 81 4.67 -4.50 10.85
C ILE A 81 6.14 -4.14 11.05
N ASP A 82 6.90 -5.08 11.59
CA ASP A 82 8.31 -4.81 11.93
C ASP A 82 9.18 -4.67 10.69
N LEU A 83 8.95 -5.48 9.67
CA LEU A 83 9.68 -5.42 8.41
C LEU A 83 8.73 -5.65 7.26
N ILE A 84 8.98 -4.94 6.15
CA ILE A 84 8.30 -5.21 4.89
C ILE A 84 9.06 -6.36 4.22
N PRO A 85 8.41 -7.50 3.94
CA PRO A 85 9.10 -8.62 3.31
C PRO A 85 9.62 -8.24 1.92
N VAL A 86 10.81 -8.73 1.58
CA VAL A 86 11.42 -8.45 0.28
C VAL A 86 11.86 -9.74 -0.38
N LEU A 87 11.93 -9.71 -1.70
CA LEU A 87 12.47 -10.79 -2.51
C LEU A 87 14.00 -10.74 -2.47
N GLY A 88 14.64 -11.80 -2.98
CA GLY A 88 16.09 -11.82 -3.08
C GLY A 88 16.68 -10.68 -3.90
N THR A 89 15.86 -10.07 -4.78
CA THR A 89 16.25 -8.92 -5.58
C THR A 89 16.17 -7.60 -4.81
N GLY A 90 15.61 -7.63 -3.60
CA GLY A 90 15.38 -6.41 -2.80
C GLY A 90 14.03 -5.74 -3.03
N LYS A 91 13.27 -6.22 -3.99
CA LYS A 91 11.92 -5.67 -4.25
C LYS A 91 10.93 -6.20 -3.22
N THR A 92 9.91 -5.42 -2.94
CA THR A 92 8.86 -5.81 -2.00
C THR A 92 8.20 -7.12 -2.42
N ASP A 93 8.03 -8.02 -1.46
CA ASP A 93 7.37 -9.31 -1.69
C ASP A 93 5.88 -9.18 -1.41
N TYR A 94 5.16 -8.75 -2.43
CA TYR A 94 3.72 -8.50 -2.31
C TYR A 94 2.91 -9.76 -2.07
N LYS A 95 3.41 -10.89 -2.54
CA LYS A 95 2.71 -12.17 -2.29
C LYS A 95 2.66 -12.47 -0.80
N SER A 96 3.78 -12.24 -0.10
CA SER A 96 3.81 -12.43 1.34
C SER A 96 2.86 -11.46 2.06
N LEU A 97 2.80 -10.21 1.59
CA LEU A 97 1.88 -9.24 2.19
C LEU A 97 0.43 -9.66 1.99
N ARG A 98 0.08 -10.13 0.78
CA ARG A 98 -1.29 -10.61 0.53
C ARG A 98 -1.63 -11.80 1.43
N ALA A 99 -0.66 -12.69 1.66
CA ALA A 99 -0.90 -13.83 2.54
C ALA A 99 -1.22 -13.38 3.96
N GLN A 100 -0.59 -12.32 4.45
CA GLN A 100 -0.88 -11.78 5.77
C GLN A 100 -2.31 -11.25 5.86
N LEU A 101 -2.83 -10.70 4.77
CA LEU A 101 -4.19 -10.15 4.75
C LEU A 101 -5.26 -11.24 4.74
N GLN A 102 -4.90 -12.47 4.36
CA GLN A 102 -5.82 -13.59 4.29
C GLN A 102 -5.81 -14.44 5.57
N ALA A 103 -4.92 -14.13 6.48
CA ALA A 103 -4.79 -14.91 7.72
C ALA A 103 -5.91 -14.60 8.69
#